data_4e3978d89c030dddadb5bdd3b5c2d52c
#
_entry.id   4e3978d89c030dddadb5bdd3b5c2d52c
#
_cell.length_a   1.000
_cell.length_b   1.000
_cell.length_c   1.000
_cell.angle_alpha   90.00
_cell.angle_beta   90.00
_cell.angle_gamma   90.00
#
_symmetry.space_group_name_H-M   'P 1'
#
loop_
_entity.id
_entity.type
_entity.pdbx_description
1 polymer ?
#
loop_
_entity_poly.entity_id
_entity_poly.type
_entity_poly.pdbx_seq_one_letter_code
_entity_poly.pdbx_strand_id
1 'polypeptide(L)'
;METIINISSLLANICVLFLTGMTFYLTVMSNKLKFVSFGFSSSMFNGDTISVSLENTTLHSISITSISLIKKMDDGKYYSIDLISYDDPLVIEGRRVTKITTHPYTYIWELDSVINLHMNAVFCIKSGSRTLFVKPYKKAPLKEVKKLHNKHHMFEPLSVMRNKFNHQVISRNVRYAVHIRAGKNSCDWNTVLLTENGILDGTICGYNVLDSSKYDSAERLKAYLVSTFNIPPEDIHVQLINNL
;
A
#
# COMPACT_ATOMS: atom_id res chain seq x y z
N MET A 1 -49.35 -48.15 -12.40
CA MET A 1 -48.20 -47.70 -13.16
C MET A 1 -48.11 -46.14 -13.24
N GLU A 2 -49.23 -45.47 -13.52
CA GLU A 2 -49.33 -44.00 -13.59
C GLU A 2 -48.86 -43.26 -12.29
N THR A 3 -49.22 -43.78 -11.11
CA THR A 3 -48.88 -43.19 -9.82
C THR A 3 -47.36 -43.17 -9.58
N ILE A 4 -46.61 -44.17 -10.02
CA ILE A 4 -45.15 -44.26 -9.87
C ILE A 4 -44.47 -43.27 -10.82
N ILE A 5 -45.01 -43.11 -12.03
CA ILE A 5 -44.48 -42.13 -13.01
C ILE A 5 -44.69 -40.70 -12.50
N ASN A 6 -45.85 -40.41 -11.89
CA ASN A 6 -46.11 -39.09 -11.32
C ASN A 6 -45.20 -38.75 -10.13
N ILE A 7 -44.87 -39.71 -9.28
CA ILE A 7 -43.96 -39.51 -8.15
C ILE A 7 -42.52 -39.28 -8.64
N SER A 8 -42.07 -40.03 -9.65
CA SER A 8 -40.73 -39.87 -10.21
C SER A 8 -40.56 -38.51 -10.90
N SER A 9 -41.60 -38.05 -11.63
CA SER A 9 -41.56 -36.71 -12.26
C SER A 9 -41.59 -35.57 -11.24
N LEU A 10 -42.33 -35.73 -10.15
CA LEU A 10 -42.35 -34.76 -9.06
C LEU A 10 -40.99 -34.65 -8.37
N LEU A 11 -40.35 -35.79 -8.08
CA LEU A 11 -38.99 -35.82 -7.51
C LEU A 11 -37.96 -35.18 -8.45
N ALA A 12 -38.05 -35.48 -9.75
CA ALA A 12 -37.15 -34.85 -10.74
C ALA A 12 -37.31 -33.33 -10.77
N ASN A 13 -38.55 -32.83 -10.76
CA ASN A 13 -38.82 -31.39 -10.74
C ASN A 13 -38.30 -30.71 -9.46
N ILE A 14 -38.45 -31.35 -8.30
CA ILE A 14 -37.89 -30.85 -7.04
C ILE A 14 -36.37 -30.81 -7.10
N CYS A 15 -35.71 -31.83 -7.62
CA CYS A 15 -34.25 -31.84 -7.80
C CYS A 15 -33.79 -30.75 -8.76
N VAL A 16 -34.50 -30.54 -9.87
CA VAL A 16 -34.17 -29.45 -10.82
C VAL A 16 -34.32 -28.08 -10.16
N LEU A 17 -35.40 -27.83 -9.43
CA LEU A 17 -35.60 -26.58 -8.69
C LEU A 17 -34.51 -26.36 -7.63
N PHE A 18 -34.16 -27.40 -6.89
CA PHE A 18 -33.08 -27.32 -5.89
C PHE A 18 -31.71 -27.01 -6.54
N LEU A 19 -31.36 -27.73 -7.60
CA LEU A 19 -30.12 -27.49 -8.35
C LEU A 19 -30.09 -26.09 -8.97
N THR A 20 -31.22 -25.64 -9.55
CA THR A 20 -31.33 -24.30 -10.11
C THR A 20 -31.20 -23.22 -9.02
N GLY A 21 -31.89 -23.41 -7.89
CA GLY A 21 -31.78 -22.51 -6.73
C GLY A 21 -30.36 -22.47 -6.14
N MET A 22 -29.73 -23.63 -6.03
CA MET A 22 -28.35 -23.74 -5.58
C MET A 22 -27.35 -23.08 -6.57
N THR A 23 -27.53 -23.29 -7.86
CA THR A 23 -26.75 -22.66 -8.92
C THR A 23 -26.93 -21.16 -8.92
N PHE A 24 -28.16 -20.68 -8.78
CA PHE A 24 -28.47 -19.25 -8.63
C PHE A 24 -27.80 -18.66 -7.37
N TYR A 25 -27.91 -19.34 -6.23
CA TYR A 25 -27.26 -18.93 -5.00
C TYR A 25 -25.73 -18.86 -5.17
N LEU A 26 -25.11 -19.89 -5.75
CA LEU A 26 -23.67 -19.94 -5.97
C LEU A 26 -23.20 -18.92 -7.00
N THR A 27 -24.00 -18.59 -8.02
CA THR A 27 -23.62 -17.64 -9.08
C THR A 27 -23.95 -16.19 -8.73
N VAL A 28 -25.07 -15.93 -8.07
CA VAL A 28 -25.58 -14.57 -7.85
C VAL A 28 -25.36 -14.09 -6.42
N MET A 29 -25.58 -14.96 -5.43
CA MET A 29 -25.49 -14.58 -4.02
C MET A 29 -24.10 -14.75 -3.40
N SER A 30 -23.28 -15.66 -3.94
CA SER A 30 -21.92 -15.88 -3.47
C SER A 30 -20.88 -14.90 -4.07
N ASN A 31 -21.34 -13.90 -4.80
CA ASN A 31 -20.49 -12.87 -5.43
C ASN A 31 -19.79 -12.00 -4.37
N LYS A 32 -18.74 -12.49 -3.75
CA LYS A 32 -18.03 -11.72 -2.74
C LYS A 32 -16.52 -11.83 -2.94
N LEU A 33 -15.91 -10.68 -3.16
CA LEU A 33 -14.51 -10.49 -2.79
C LEU A 33 -14.44 -10.58 -1.27
N LYS A 34 -13.64 -11.51 -0.80
CA LYS A 34 -13.35 -11.70 0.61
C LYS A 34 -11.97 -11.12 0.90
N PHE A 35 -11.89 -10.35 1.95
CA PHE A 35 -10.62 -9.90 2.49
C PHE A 35 -9.94 -11.07 3.20
N VAL A 36 -8.68 -11.34 2.86
CA VAL A 36 -7.89 -12.42 3.46
C VAL A 36 -6.90 -11.85 4.45
N SER A 37 -6.07 -10.90 4.01
CA SER A 37 -5.04 -10.32 4.86
C SER A 37 -4.66 -8.90 4.44
N PHE A 38 -4.08 -8.18 5.37
CA PHE A 38 -3.45 -6.89 5.19
C PHE A 38 -1.98 -7.01 5.61
N GLY A 39 -1.10 -6.41 4.84
CA GLY A 39 0.30 -6.30 5.16
C GLY A 39 0.76 -4.86 5.00
N PHE A 40 1.65 -4.46 5.88
CA PHE A 40 2.39 -3.22 5.79
C PHE A 40 3.88 -3.55 5.79
N SER A 41 4.63 -2.95 4.88
CA SER A 41 6.08 -3.05 4.84
C SER A 41 6.66 -1.64 4.87
N SER A 42 7.46 -1.38 5.89
CA SER A 42 8.23 -0.17 6.03
C SER A 42 9.70 -0.49 5.84
N SER A 43 10.39 0.36 5.12
CA SER A 43 11.84 0.28 4.91
C SER A 43 12.47 1.57 5.42
N MET A 44 13.68 1.45 5.94
CA MET A 44 14.41 2.59 6.42
C MET A 44 14.82 3.54 5.28
N PHE A 45 15.06 3.00 4.10
CA PHE A 45 15.54 3.76 2.93
C PHE A 45 14.54 3.82 1.79
N ASN A 46 13.78 2.76 1.56
CA ASN A 46 12.79 2.72 0.49
C ASN A 46 11.43 3.17 1.02
N GLY A 47 10.57 3.62 0.10
CA GLY A 47 9.20 4.00 0.45
C GLY A 47 8.41 2.84 1.06
N ASP A 48 7.42 3.19 1.86
CA ASP A 48 6.52 2.25 2.50
C ASP A 48 5.55 1.65 1.49
N THR A 49 5.10 0.43 1.73
CA THR A 49 4.09 -0.25 0.90
C THR A 49 2.99 -0.86 1.73
N ILE A 50 1.79 -0.87 1.16
CA ILE A 50 0.62 -1.55 1.72
C ILE A 50 0.28 -2.72 0.81
N SER A 51 0.00 -3.88 1.37
CA SER A 51 -0.49 -5.02 0.63
C SER A 51 -1.85 -5.48 1.14
N VAL A 52 -2.73 -5.85 0.20
CA VAL A 52 -4.06 -6.37 0.47
C VAL A 52 -4.21 -7.68 -0.26
N SER A 53 -4.57 -8.73 0.44
CA SER A 53 -4.90 -10.02 -0.16
C SER A 53 -6.41 -10.17 -0.22
N LEU A 54 -6.91 -10.40 -1.43
CA LEU A 54 -8.33 -10.56 -1.74
C LEU A 54 -8.58 -11.93 -2.34
N GLU A 55 -9.61 -12.61 -1.86
CA GLU A 55 -10.10 -13.86 -2.41
C GLU A 55 -11.34 -13.59 -3.25
N ASN A 56 -11.32 -13.98 -4.51
CA ASN A 56 -12.52 -14.04 -5.32
C ASN A 56 -13.21 -15.38 -5.06
N THR A 57 -14.26 -15.37 -4.25
CA THR A 57 -15.02 -16.59 -3.90
C THR A 57 -15.97 -17.04 -5.00
N THR A 58 -16.11 -16.31 -6.10
CA THR A 58 -17.00 -16.62 -7.22
C THR A 58 -16.36 -17.59 -8.21
N LEU A 59 -17.11 -18.08 -9.16
CA LEU A 59 -16.61 -18.86 -10.29
C LEU A 59 -16.14 -17.97 -11.46
N HIS A 60 -16.56 -16.71 -11.47
CA HIS A 60 -16.25 -15.75 -12.53
C HIS A 60 -15.14 -14.79 -12.11
N SER A 61 -14.42 -14.27 -13.08
CA SER A 61 -13.42 -13.24 -12.85
C SER A 61 -14.06 -11.93 -12.38
N ILE A 62 -13.37 -11.20 -11.49
CA ILE A 62 -13.77 -9.89 -11.01
C ILE A 62 -12.69 -8.90 -11.39
N SER A 63 -13.09 -7.78 -12.01
CA SER A 63 -12.19 -6.70 -12.37
C SER A 63 -12.15 -5.65 -11.27
N ILE A 64 -10.96 -5.22 -10.86
CA ILE A 64 -10.75 -4.16 -9.88
C ILE A 64 -10.16 -2.96 -10.61
N THR A 65 -10.81 -1.79 -10.49
CA THR A 65 -10.35 -0.53 -11.08
C THR A 65 -9.58 0.34 -10.10
N SER A 66 -9.95 0.33 -8.81
CA SER A 66 -9.19 1.06 -7.79
C SER A 66 -9.38 0.48 -6.40
N ILE A 67 -8.40 0.75 -5.55
CA ILE A 67 -8.43 0.45 -4.12
C ILE A 67 -8.11 1.74 -3.39
N SER A 68 -9.01 2.18 -2.53
CA SER A 68 -8.80 3.30 -1.62
C SER A 68 -9.04 2.85 -0.18
N LEU A 69 -8.51 3.62 0.76
CA LEU A 69 -8.69 3.43 2.18
C LEU A 69 -9.50 4.61 2.72
N ILE A 70 -10.59 4.33 3.41
CA ILE A 70 -11.39 5.34 4.10
C ILE A 70 -11.09 5.23 5.58
N LYS A 71 -10.56 6.30 6.18
CA LYS A 71 -10.18 6.36 7.58
C LYS A 71 -10.97 7.42 8.32
N LYS A 72 -11.42 7.09 9.54
CA LYS A 72 -11.92 8.06 10.50
C LYS A 72 -10.74 8.60 11.29
N MET A 73 -10.58 9.91 11.31
CA MET A 73 -9.53 10.60 12.06
C MET A 73 -10.04 11.03 13.43
N ASP A 74 -9.15 11.55 14.28
CA ASP A 74 -9.46 11.98 15.64
C ASP A 74 -10.39 13.21 15.71
N ASP A 75 -10.43 14.02 14.64
CA ASP A 75 -11.38 15.10 14.44
C ASP A 75 -12.82 14.61 14.16
N GLY A 76 -13.01 13.29 14.06
CA GLY A 76 -14.28 12.64 13.76
C GLY A 76 -14.66 12.60 12.27
N LYS A 77 -13.90 13.25 11.40
CA LYS A 77 -14.13 13.25 9.97
C LYS A 77 -13.61 11.99 9.30
N TYR A 78 -14.07 11.76 8.07
CA TYR A 78 -13.68 10.63 7.26
C TYR A 78 -12.87 11.11 6.04
N TYR A 79 -11.70 10.52 5.89
CA TYR A 79 -10.76 10.81 4.81
C TYR A 79 -10.59 9.62 3.88
N SER A 80 -10.40 9.90 2.60
CA SER A 80 -10.13 8.89 1.57
C SER A 80 -8.67 8.99 1.12
N ILE A 81 -8.01 7.86 1.07
CA ILE A 81 -6.63 7.71 0.59
C ILE A 81 -6.66 6.79 -0.62
N ASP A 82 -6.32 7.31 -1.78
CA ASP A 82 -6.24 6.50 -3.00
C ASP A 82 -4.92 5.73 -3.01
N LEU A 83 -5.01 4.43 -2.77
CA LEU A 83 -3.84 3.54 -2.71
C LEU A 83 -3.39 3.11 -4.10
N ILE A 84 -4.31 2.65 -4.91
CA ILE A 84 -4.06 2.16 -6.26
C ILE A 84 -5.22 2.53 -7.17
N SER A 85 -4.90 3.03 -8.36
CA SER A 85 -5.79 3.16 -9.50
C SER A 85 -5.17 2.44 -10.69
N TYR A 86 -5.97 1.68 -11.40
CA TYR A 86 -5.54 0.91 -12.56
C TYR A 86 -6.15 1.52 -13.82
N ASP A 87 -5.32 1.84 -14.80
CA ASP A 87 -5.76 2.24 -16.15
C ASP A 87 -6.41 1.03 -16.85
N ASP A 88 -5.74 -0.12 -16.79
CA ASP A 88 -6.29 -1.41 -17.17
C ASP A 88 -6.73 -2.16 -15.91
N PRO A 89 -8.02 -2.51 -15.75
CA PRO A 89 -8.53 -3.16 -14.56
C PRO A 89 -7.79 -4.45 -14.21
N LEU A 90 -7.37 -4.59 -12.95
CA LEU A 90 -6.80 -5.84 -12.45
C LEU A 90 -7.86 -6.93 -12.39
N VAL A 91 -7.64 -8.02 -13.10
CA VAL A 91 -8.57 -9.17 -13.13
C VAL A 91 -8.17 -10.19 -12.07
N ILE A 92 -9.08 -10.52 -11.15
CA ILE A 92 -8.94 -11.62 -10.21
C ILE A 92 -9.81 -12.78 -10.71
N GLU A 93 -9.17 -13.86 -11.12
CA GLU A 93 -9.85 -15.08 -11.56
C GLU A 93 -10.73 -15.69 -10.47
N GLY A 94 -11.73 -16.45 -10.87
CA GLY A 94 -12.61 -17.15 -9.95
C GLY A 94 -11.86 -18.13 -9.04
N ARG A 95 -12.26 -18.22 -7.78
CA ARG A 95 -11.68 -19.11 -6.77
C ARG A 95 -10.19 -18.86 -6.50
N ARG A 96 -9.66 -17.66 -6.79
CA ARG A 96 -8.26 -17.30 -6.58
C ARG A 96 -8.09 -16.26 -5.47
N VAL A 97 -6.97 -16.38 -4.78
CA VAL A 97 -6.45 -15.35 -3.86
C VAL A 97 -5.39 -14.55 -4.61
N THR A 98 -5.52 -13.24 -4.58
CA THR A 98 -4.55 -12.33 -5.21
C THR A 98 -4.05 -11.34 -4.16
N LYS A 99 -2.72 -11.23 -4.04
CA LYS A 99 -2.07 -10.20 -3.24
C LYS A 99 -1.82 -8.97 -4.13
N ILE A 100 -2.34 -7.84 -3.70
CA ILE A 100 -2.19 -6.56 -4.35
C ILE A 100 -1.29 -5.71 -3.46
N THR A 101 -0.21 -5.15 -4.02
CA THR A 101 0.71 -4.28 -3.28
C THR A 101 0.69 -2.89 -3.91
N THR A 102 0.61 -1.86 -3.09
CA THR A 102 0.66 -0.48 -3.55
C THR A 102 2.02 -0.14 -4.16
N HIS A 103 2.04 0.88 -5.01
CA HIS A 103 3.31 1.54 -5.32
C HIS A 103 3.90 2.10 -4.03
N PRO A 104 5.23 2.11 -3.88
CA PRO A 104 5.89 2.69 -2.73
C PRO A 104 5.50 4.17 -2.55
N TYR A 105 5.41 4.63 -1.30
CA TYR A 105 5.16 6.03 -0.97
C TYR A 105 6.09 6.48 0.18
N THR A 106 6.39 7.76 0.23
CA THR A 106 7.25 8.33 1.27
C THR A 106 6.47 8.56 2.55
N TYR A 107 5.31 9.20 2.44
CA TYR A 107 4.37 9.41 3.55
C TYR A 107 2.98 9.74 3.02
N ILE A 108 2.00 9.66 3.89
CA ILE A 108 0.63 10.11 3.64
C ILE A 108 0.44 11.38 4.47
N TRP A 109 0.02 12.45 3.79
CA TRP A 109 -0.15 13.76 4.42
C TRP A 109 -1.08 13.66 5.65
N GLU A 110 -0.68 14.32 6.76
CA GLU A 110 -1.41 14.36 8.04
C GLU A 110 -1.47 13.04 8.83
N LEU A 111 -0.75 12.00 8.44
CA LEU A 111 -0.66 10.77 9.21
C LEU A 111 0.75 10.60 9.79
N ASP A 112 0.88 10.85 11.09
CA ASP A 112 2.16 10.73 11.81
C ASP A 112 2.72 9.32 11.87
N SER A 113 1.90 8.30 11.71
CA SER A 113 2.37 6.93 11.59
C SER A 113 1.46 6.06 10.73
N VAL A 114 2.06 5.32 9.82
CA VAL A 114 1.36 4.32 9.00
C VAL A 114 0.83 3.16 9.84
N ILE A 115 1.43 2.89 11.00
CA ILE A 115 1.03 1.82 11.92
C ILE A 115 -0.43 1.95 12.33
N ASN A 116 -0.97 3.15 12.43
CA ASN A 116 -2.37 3.40 12.76
C ASN A 116 -3.31 3.49 11.55
N LEU A 117 -2.78 3.41 10.31
CA LEU A 117 -3.60 3.50 9.10
C LEU A 117 -4.73 2.47 9.06
N HIS A 118 -4.45 1.26 9.53
CA HIS A 118 -5.40 0.15 9.49
C HIS A 118 -6.43 0.16 10.63
N MET A 119 -6.11 0.81 11.75
CA MET A 119 -7.06 0.99 12.85
C MET A 119 -8.10 2.03 12.43
N ASN A 120 -9.39 1.72 12.58
CA ASN A 120 -10.50 2.60 12.17
C ASN A 120 -10.60 2.88 10.67
N ALA A 121 -10.02 2.04 9.82
CA ALA A 121 -10.06 2.19 8.38
C ALA A 121 -10.88 1.10 7.69
N VAL A 122 -11.43 1.43 6.53
CA VAL A 122 -12.21 0.53 5.66
C VAL A 122 -11.65 0.59 4.27
N PHE A 123 -11.33 -0.55 3.67
CA PHE A 123 -10.97 -0.60 2.25
C PHE A 123 -12.22 -0.43 1.40
N CYS A 124 -12.11 0.45 0.42
CA CYS A 124 -13.08 0.70 -0.62
C CYS A 124 -12.50 0.18 -1.95
N ILE A 125 -13.09 -0.87 -2.49
CA ILE A 125 -12.62 -1.54 -3.70
C ILE A 125 -13.67 -1.30 -4.78
N LYS A 126 -13.27 -0.61 -5.86
CA LYS A 126 -14.14 -0.40 -7.02
C LYS A 126 -13.97 -1.53 -8.02
N SER A 127 -15.08 -2.10 -8.46
CA SER A 127 -15.15 -3.16 -9.45
C SER A 127 -16.27 -2.84 -10.44
N GLY A 128 -15.91 -2.24 -11.57
CA GLY A 128 -16.87 -1.67 -12.51
C GLY A 128 -17.77 -0.65 -11.82
N SER A 129 -19.10 -0.83 -11.94
CA SER A 129 -20.10 0.03 -11.27
C SER A 129 -20.31 -0.28 -9.78
N ARG A 130 -19.70 -1.32 -9.25
CA ARG A 130 -19.89 -1.75 -7.87
C ARG A 130 -18.76 -1.27 -6.97
N THR A 131 -19.13 -0.88 -5.76
CA THR A 131 -18.19 -0.56 -4.69
C THR A 131 -18.31 -1.57 -3.57
N LEU A 132 -17.20 -2.20 -3.26
CA LEU A 132 -17.09 -3.19 -2.18
C LEU A 132 -16.35 -2.56 -1.00
N PHE A 133 -16.94 -2.67 0.18
CA PHE A 133 -16.34 -2.20 1.41
C PHE A 133 -15.88 -3.38 2.25
N VAL A 134 -14.60 -3.40 2.58
CA VAL A 134 -13.96 -4.47 3.35
C VAL A 134 -13.27 -3.89 4.56
N LYS A 135 -13.46 -4.53 5.72
CA LYS A 135 -12.81 -4.10 6.96
C LYS A 135 -11.61 -5.00 7.26
N PRO A 136 -10.42 -4.43 7.50
CA PRO A 136 -9.27 -5.21 7.94
C PRO A 136 -9.42 -5.72 9.38
N TYR A 137 -10.15 -4.98 10.24
CA TYR A 137 -10.33 -5.30 11.64
C TYR A 137 -11.79 -5.25 12.09
N LYS A 138 -12.12 -5.98 13.16
CA LYS A 138 -13.50 -6.03 13.70
C LYS A 138 -14.04 -4.66 14.09
N LYS A 139 -13.19 -3.77 14.62
CA LYS A 139 -13.57 -2.42 15.10
C LYS A 139 -13.71 -1.36 14.00
N ALA A 140 -13.33 -1.67 12.75
CA ALA A 140 -13.44 -0.70 11.66
C ALA A 140 -14.89 -0.22 11.44
N PRO A 141 -15.11 1.09 11.14
CA PRO A 141 -16.44 1.71 11.09
C PRO A 141 -17.20 1.42 9.78
N LEU A 142 -17.26 0.15 9.38
CA LEU A 142 -17.83 -0.29 8.10
C LEU A 142 -19.29 0.17 7.89
N LYS A 143 -20.13 0.11 8.95
CA LYS A 143 -21.54 0.49 8.85
C LYS A 143 -21.69 1.99 8.60
N GLU A 144 -20.88 2.81 9.27
CA GLU A 144 -20.87 4.27 9.13
C GLU A 144 -20.40 4.67 7.75
N VAL A 145 -19.27 4.10 7.27
CA VAL A 145 -18.72 4.36 5.94
C VAL A 145 -19.73 4.01 4.85
N LYS A 146 -20.39 2.84 4.92
CA LYS A 146 -21.44 2.46 3.98
C LYS A 146 -22.61 3.43 4.00
N LYS A 147 -23.05 3.86 5.19
CA LYS A 147 -24.15 4.82 5.32
C LYS A 147 -23.80 6.18 4.70
N LEU A 148 -22.58 6.67 4.92
CA LEU A 148 -22.08 7.91 4.34
C LEU A 148 -21.98 7.79 2.81
N HIS A 149 -21.37 6.73 2.32
CA HIS A 149 -21.25 6.49 0.87
C HIS A 149 -22.63 6.45 0.18
N ASN A 150 -23.61 5.74 0.75
CA ASN A 150 -24.95 5.65 0.19
C ASN A 150 -25.72 6.99 0.22
N LYS A 151 -25.28 7.95 1.05
CA LYS A 151 -25.79 9.33 1.07
C LYS A 151 -25.00 10.25 0.13
N HIS A 152 -24.14 9.70 -0.73
CA HIS A 152 -23.25 10.47 -1.61
C HIS A 152 -22.34 11.46 -0.84
N HIS A 153 -22.00 11.14 0.42
CA HIS A 153 -21.05 11.94 1.17
C HIS A 153 -19.67 11.84 0.52
N MET A 154 -19.08 12.99 0.21
CA MET A 154 -17.71 13.07 -0.30
C MET A 154 -16.75 12.98 0.89
N PHE A 155 -15.85 12.01 0.84
CA PHE A 155 -14.76 11.90 1.79
C PHE A 155 -13.65 12.89 1.40
N GLU A 156 -13.05 13.55 2.38
CA GLU A 156 -11.93 14.46 2.13
C GLU A 156 -10.71 13.67 1.64
N PRO A 157 -10.12 14.02 0.47
CA PRO A 157 -8.98 13.27 -0.04
C PRO A 157 -7.71 13.59 0.73
N LEU A 158 -6.94 12.56 1.08
CA LEU A 158 -5.57 12.71 1.58
C LEU A 158 -4.57 12.38 0.48
N SER A 159 -3.56 13.20 0.35
CA SER A 159 -2.53 13.02 -0.65
C SER A 159 -1.47 12.02 -0.21
N VAL A 160 -1.10 11.14 -1.13
CA VAL A 160 0.01 10.21 -0.98
C VAL A 160 1.26 10.83 -1.61
N MET A 161 2.26 11.09 -0.79
CA MET A 161 3.51 11.70 -1.24
C MET A 161 4.54 10.65 -1.63
N ARG A 162 5.24 10.90 -2.74
CA ARG A 162 6.26 10.02 -3.30
C ARG A 162 7.49 10.83 -3.65
N ASN A 163 8.38 11.02 -2.68
CA ASN A 163 9.67 11.63 -2.94
C ASN A 163 10.57 10.62 -3.64
N LYS A 164 11.13 11.00 -4.77
CA LYS A 164 11.95 10.12 -5.59
C LYS A 164 13.41 10.60 -5.59
N PHE A 165 14.29 9.64 -5.47
CA PHE A 165 15.73 9.82 -5.70
C PHE A 165 16.19 8.70 -6.65
N ASN A 166 16.89 9.05 -7.74
CA ASN A 166 17.29 8.11 -8.80
C ASN A 166 16.15 7.17 -9.26
N HIS A 167 14.96 7.75 -9.53
CA HIS A 167 13.74 7.06 -9.95
C HIS A 167 13.09 6.12 -8.90
N GLN A 168 13.69 5.94 -7.74
CA GLN A 168 13.15 5.14 -6.65
C GLN A 168 12.44 6.03 -5.61
N VAL A 169 11.31 5.56 -5.10
CA VAL A 169 10.63 6.24 -3.98
C VAL A 169 11.40 5.95 -2.71
N ILE A 170 11.80 7.00 -2.02
CA ILE A 170 12.59 6.93 -0.79
C ILE A 170 11.71 7.09 0.45
N SER A 171 12.17 6.50 1.55
CA SER A 171 11.55 6.67 2.87
C SER A 171 11.68 8.12 3.36
N ARG A 172 10.71 8.55 4.18
CA ARG A 172 10.78 9.84 4.88
C ARG A 172 11.98 9.97 5.82
N ASN A 173 12.51 8.85 6.28
CA ASN A 173 13.66 8.83 7.19
C ASN A 173 14.98 9.22 6.50
N VAL A 174 15.03 9.14 5.16
CA VAL A 174 16.22 9.53 4.38
C VAL A 174 16.27 11.04 4.30
N ARG A 175 17.38 11.62 4.80
CA ARG A 175 17.59 13.08 4.83
C ARG A 175 18.62 13.53 3.80
N TYR A 176 19.68 12.76 3.61
CA TYR A 176 20.79 13.14 2.72
C TYR A 176 21.12 12.00 1.73
N ALA A 177 21.61 12.40 0.55
CA ALA A 177 22.40 11.55 -0.33
C ALA A 177 23.86 12.00 -0.28
N VAL A 178 24.75 11.06 -0.04
CA VAL A 178 26.20 11.28 -0.01
C VAL A 178 26.78 10.59 -1.23
N HIS A 179 27.37 11.39 -2.11
CA HIS A 179 28.06 10.91 -3.30
C HIS A 179 29.56 10.93 -3.02
N ILE A 180 30.23 9.82 -3.17
CA ILE A 180 31.66 9.67 -2.95
C ILE A 180 32.30 9.09 -4.21
N ARG A 181 33.39 9.69 -4.66
CA ARG A 181 34.13 9.18 -5.81
C ARG A 181 34.77 7.84 -5.47
N ALA A 182 34.63 6.86 -6.36
CA ALA A 182 35.07 5.48 -6.14
C ALA A 182 36.60 5.28 -6.10
N GLY A 183 37.39 6.32 -6.40
CA GLY A 183 38.85 6.34 -6.35
C GLY A 183 39.42 7.58 -7.02
N LYS A 184 40.67 7.92 -6.72
CA LYS A 184 41.33 9.17 -7.17
C LYS A 184 41.29 9.40 -8.69
N ASN A 185 41.19 8.36 -9.50
CA ASN A 185 41.17 8.44 -10.97
C ASN A 185 39.86 7.87 -11.57
N SER A 186 38.86 7.59 -10.76
CA SER A 186 37.57 7.07 -11.24
C SER A 186 36.61 8.21 -11.56
N CYS A 187 35.90 8.10 -12.66
CA CYS A 187 34.73 8.95 -12.95
C CYS A 187 33.47 8.48 -12.22
N ASP A 188 33.53 7.33 -11.55
CA ASP A 188 32.38 6.71 -10.92
C ASP A 188 32.14 7.28 -9.52
N TRP A 189 30.87 7.58 -9.26
CA TRP A 189 30.40 8.06 -7.97
C TRP A 189 29.53 6.98 -7.31
N ASN A 190 29.88 6.60 -6.11
CA ASN A 190 29.04 5.78 -5.26
C ASN A 190 28.10 6.69 -4.49
N THR A 191 26.83 6.37 -4.50
CA THR A 191 25.81 7.12 -3.75
C THR A 191 25.34 6.28 -2.59
N VAL A 192 25.37 6.87 -1.40
CA VAL A 192 24.89 6.27 -0.16
C VAL A 192 23.81 7.17 0.43
N LEU A 193 22.66 6.60 0.77
CA LEU A 193 21.59 7.32 1.43
C LEU A 193 21.83 7.32 2.94
N LEU A 194 21.55 8.46 3.56
CA LEU A 194 21.74 8.66 5.00
C LEU A 194 20.42 9.11 5.63
N THR A 195 20.04 8.41 6.67
CA THR A 195 18.87 8.76 7.47
C THR A 195 19.16 9.88 8.45
N GLU A 196 18.11 10.50 8.98
CA GLU A 196 18.21 11.49 10.05
C GLU A 196 18.99 10.99 11.28
N ASN A 197 18.84 9.70 11.60
CA ASN A 197 19.52 9.06 12.74
C ASN A 197 20.95 8.60 12.44
N GLY A 198 21.51 8.97 11.30
CA GLY A 198 22.89 8.63 10.95
C GLY A 198 23.10 7.25 10.36
N ILE A 199 22.04 6.51 10.02
CA ILE A 199 22.15 5.17 9.42
C ILE A 199 22.30 5.29 7.91
N LEU A 200 23.25 4.53 7.34
CA LEU A 200 23.55 4.47 5.91
C LEU A 200 22.96 3.24 5.25
N ASP A 201 22.51 3.33 3.99
CA ASP A 201 22.08 2.19 3.18
C ASP A 201 23.27 1.38 2.60
N GLY A 202 24.48 1.85 2.82
CA GLY A 202 25.74 1.24 2.46
C GLY A 202 26.80 1.54 3.51
N THR A 203 28.05 1.69 3.08
CA THR A 203 29.15 2.03 3.97
C THR A 203 29.94 3.23 3.42
N ILE A 204 30.42 4.07 4.33
CA ILE A 204 31.40 5.10 4.05
C ILE A 204 32.68 4.75 4.84
N CYS A 205 33.76 4.43 4.13
CA CYS A 205 35.03 4.00 4.74
C CYS A 205 34.86 2.83 5.75
N GLY A 206 33.93 1.90 5.45
CA GLY A 206 33.64 0.74 6.31
C GLY A 206 32.63 0.98 7.43
N TYR A 207 32.18 2.21 7.61
CA TYR A 207 31.15 2.56 8.61
C TYR A 207 29.77 2.61 7.95
N ASN A 208 28.79 2.03 8.61
CA ASN A 208 27.37 2.05 8.20
C ASN A 208 26.48 2.93 9.09
N VAL A 209 27.09 3.58 10.11
CA VAL A 209 26.43 4.53 11.01
C VAL A 209 27.37 5.70 11.24
N LEU A 210 26.82 6.91 11.16
CA LEU A 210 27.50 8.17 11.47
C LEU A 210 26.89 8.80 12.73
N ASP A 211 27.70 9.56 13.46
CA ASP A 211 27.22 10.30 14.63
C ASP A 211 26.37 11.50 14.18
N SER A 212 25.05 11.35 14.23
CA SER A 212 24.09 12.39 13.79
C SER A 212 24.17 13.69 14.59
N SER A 213 24.80 13.70 15.78
CA SER A 213 25.00 14.91 16.58
C SER A 213 26.07 15.85 15.99
N LYS A 214 26.86 15.38 15.03
CA LYS A 214 27.96 16.13 14.42
C LYS A 214 27.56 16.99 13.23
N TYR A 215 26.34 16.85 12.73
CA TYR A 215 25.85 17.58 11.56
C TYR A 215 24.35 17.85 11.65
N ASP A 216 23.94 19.01 11.17
CA ASP A 216 22.53 19.45 11.07
C ASP A 216 22.21 19.98 9.66
N SER A 217 23.23 20.12 8.82
CA SER A 217 23.13 20.59 7.44
C SER A 217 24.02 19.77 6.51
N ALA A 218 23.81 19.89 5.21
CA ALA A 218 24.60 19.21 4.18
C ALA A 218 26.05 19.65 4.22
N GLU A 219 26.31 20.95 4.46
CA GLU A 219 27.66 21.54 4.56
C GLU A 219 28.41 20.99 5.77
N ARG A 220 27.76 20.95 6.94
CA ARG A 220 28.35 20.37 8.15
C ARG A 220 28.58 18.87 8.03
N LEU A 221 27.66 18.15 7.40
CA LEU A 221 27.84 16.72 7.10
C LEU A 221 29.06 16.53 6.18
N LYS A 222 29.18 17.31 5.11
CA LYS A 222 30.36 17.28 4.24
C LYS A 222 31.65 17.54 5.02
N ALA A 223 31.69 18.59 5.83
CA ALA A 223 32.86 18.93 6.65
C ALA A 223 33.23 17.81 7.64
N TYR A 224 32.22 17.21 8.27
CA TYR A 224 32.40 16.07 9.17
C TYR A 224 32.99 14.86 8.44
N LEU A 225 32.47 14.49 7.25
CA LEU A 225 32.97 13.36 6.46
C LEU A 225 34.40 13.59 5.97
N VAL A 226 34.72 14.80 5.50
CA VAL A 226 36.06 15.20 5.08
C VAL A 226 37.06 15.07 6.24
N SER A 227 36.73 15.63 7.41
CA SER A 227 37.61 15.62 8.56
C SER A 227 37.76 14.25 9.22
N THR A 228 36.68 13.46 9.29
CA THR A 228 36.69 12.19 10.01
C THR A 228 37.33 11.06 9.19
N PHE A 229 37.05 11.03 7.88
CA PHE A 229 37.49 9.95 7.00
C PHE A 229 38.62 10.36 6.04
N ASN A 230 39.11 11.58 6.18
CA ASN A 230 40.19 12.13 5.35
C ASN A 230 39.87 12.03 3.83
N ILE A 231 38.61 12.26 3.46
CA ILE A 231 38.15 12.27 2.07
C ILE A 231 38.44 13.65 1.48
N PRO A 232 39.07 13.74 0.27
CA PRO A 232 39.26 15.06 -0.37
C PRO A 232 37.91 15.76 -0.60
N PRO A 233 37.81 17.08 -0.34
CA PRO A 233 36.54 17.81 -0.48
C PRO A 233 35.93 17.75 -1.89
N GLU A 234 36.77 17.59 -2.93
CA GLU A 234 36.35 17.42 -4.34
C GLU A 234 35.80 16.02 -4.65
N ASP A 235 36.10 15.04 -3.80
CA ASP A 235 35.66 13.64 -3.97
C ASP A 235 34.38 13.32 -3.20
N ILE A 236 33.77 14.35 -2.58
CA ILE A 236 32.50 14.19 -1.84
C ILE A 236 31.50 15.30 -2.17
N HIS A 237 30.29 14.91 -2.47
CA HIS A 237 29.14 15.80 -2.62
C HIS A 237 28.00 15.32 -1.72
N VAL A 238 27.38 16.23 -0.99
CA VAL A 238 26.25 15.95 -0.09
C VAL A 238 25.05 16.72 -0.57
N GLN A 239 23.97 16.01 -0.82
CA GLN A 239 22.69 16.58 -1.23
C GLN A 239 21.64 16.36 -0.14
N LEU A 240 20.95 17.43 0.25
CA LEU A 240 19.76 17.34 1.09
C LEU A 240 18.59 16.86 0.21
N ILE A 241 17.90 15.77 0.63
CA ILE A 241 16.81 15.17 -0.14
C ILE A 241 15.45 15.55 0.43
N ASN A 242 15.27 15.38 1.73
CA ASN A 242 14.03 15.69 2.43
C ASN A 242 14.26 16.81 3.44
N ASN A 243 13.49 17.88 3.30
CA ASN A 243 13.31 18.87 4.37
C ASN A 243 12.08 18.40 5.17
N LEU A 244 12.32 17.87 6.35
CA LEU A 244 11.28 17.58 7.33
C LEU A 244 11.08 18.82 8.21
#